data_7baef70ffaca384986b716802a0349df
#
_entry.id   7baef70ffaca384986b716802a0349df
#
_cell.length_a   1.000
_cell.length_b   1.000
_cell.length_c   1.000
_cell.angle_alpha   90.00
_cell.angle_beta   90.00
_cell.angle_gamma   90.00
#
_symmetry.space_group_name_H-M   'P 1'
#
loop_
_entity.id
_entity.type
_entity.pdbx_description
1 polymer ?
#
loop_
_entity_poly.entity_id
_entity_poly.type
_entity_poly.pdbx_seq_one_letter_code
_entity_poly.pdbx_strand_id
1 'polypeptide(L)'
;MPSPSTPSSALTALTAALGRGDWVDLTPLIENGMPRWPSHPPVVVHPTVTHEHDGCFIQTIFMSEHSGAHVDAPAHSHPGAETIETFGPDFLIRPAKVLHWEEKEWQAGDLATAADFAEWERTTGHRIEAGDVVLVNYGWLAKYWRSDGGWKWYAENMPGMDEEVADLLLERGVRAVGSDTVACGSAVVDGRSVAPPPQGCWLHAKLLRAGVLLLECLRNLERLPDECLFVALPLPIRGGSGSPVRAVAFVPGEDSAGRS
;
A
#
# COMPACT_ATOMS: atom_id res chain seq x y z
N MET A 1 -30.84 -32.73 -7.08
CA MET A 1 -29.83 -31.84 -6.49
C MET A 1 -28.48 -32.53 -6.62
N PRO A 2 -27.46 -31.94 -7.25
CA PRO A 2 -26.13 -32.55 -7.26
C PRO A 2 -25.60 -32.55 -5.84
N SER A 3 -25.00 -33.68 -5.42
CA SER A 3 -24.33 -33.81 -4.11
C SER A 3 -23.20 -32.78 -4.02
N PRO A 4 -22.97 -32.16 -2.85
CA PRO A 4 -21.85 -31.26 -2.67
C PRO A 4 -20.56 -32.03 -2.94
N SER A 5 -19.75 -31.55 -3.90
CA SER A 5 -18.43 -32.11 -4.17
C SER A 5 -17.52 -31.90 -2.98
N THR A 6 -16.81 -32.91 -2.53
CA THR A 6 -15.79 -32.80 -1.49
C THR A 6 -14.72 -31.79 -1.96
N PRO A 7 -14.32 -30.84 -1.13
CA PRO A 7 -13.26 -29.90 -1.49
C PRO A 7 -12.00 -30.63 -1.94
N SER A 8 -11.28 -30.09 -2.93
CA SER A 8 -10.00 -30.68 -3.34
C SER A 8 -9.01 -30.62 -2.15
N SER A 9 -8.08 -31.56 -2.10
CA SER A 9 -7.04 -31.59 -1.03
C SER A 9 -6.24 -30.28 -0.97
N ALA A 10 -6.04 -29.62 -2.11
CA ALA A 10 -5.37 -28.31 -2.18
C ALA A 10 -6.19 -27.19 -1.51
N LEU A 11 -7.51 -27.12 -1.76
CA LEU A 11 -8.39 -26.13 -1.13
C LEU A 11 -8.47 -26.37 0.39
N THR A 12 -8.54 -27.62 0.82
CA THR A 12 -8.53 -27.96 2.24
C THR A 12 -7.22 -27.56 2.92
N ALA A 13 -6.08 -27.79 2.28
CA ALA A 13 -4.76 -27.39 2.78
C ALA A 13 -4.65 -25.86 2.87
N LEU A 14 -5.08 -25.13 1.82
CA LEU A 14 -5.08 -23.68 1.79
C LEU A 14 -5.95 -23.08 2.90
N THR A 15 -7.20 -23.54 3.05
CA THR A 15 -8.10 -23.05 4.10
C THR A 15 -7.59 -23.36 5.49
N ALA A 16 -6.97 -24.53 5.69
CA ALA A 16 -6.33 -24.87 6.95
C ALA A 16 -5.11 -23.98 7.24
N ALA A 17 -4.30 -23.64 6.24
CA ALA A 17 -3.18 -22.72 6.39
C ALA A 17 -3.68 -21.31 6.76
N LEU A 18 -4.66 -20.78 6.05
CA LEU A 18 -5.27 -19.47 6.33
C LEU A 18 -5.95 -19.40 7.71
N GLY A 19 -6.44 -20.51 8.23
CA GLY A 19 -7.02 -20.59 9.58
C GLY A 19 -6.01 -20.65 10.74
N ARG A 20 -4.71 -20.83 10.45
CA ARG A 20 -3.65 -20.91 11.47
C ARG A 20 -2.77 -19.67 11.58
N GLY A 21 -2.95 -18.70 10.70
CA GLY A 21 -2.20 -17.45 10.73
C GLY A 21 -3.05 -16.27 11.14
N ASP A 22 -2.40 -15.12 11.23
CA ASP A 22 -3.02 -13.86 11.59
C ASP A 22 -3.22 -12.98 10.37
N TRP A 23 -4.34 -12.25 10.34
CA TRP A 23 -4.61 -11.23 9.35
C TRP A 23 -4.37 -9.85 9.95
N VAL A 24 -3.52 -9.04 9.31
CA VAL A 24 -3.26 -7.66 9.68
C VAL A 24 -3.93 -6.74 8.66
N ASP A 25 -4.82 -5.87 9.15
CA ASP A 25 -5.47 -4.85 8.32
C ASP A 25 -4.53 -3.65 8.15
N LEU A 26 -4.15 -3.36 6.91
CA LEU A 26 -3.23 -2.30 6.55
C LEU A 26 -3.95 -1.04 6.06
N THR A 27 -5.27 -0.94 6.28
CA THR A 27 -6.10 0.12 5.72
C THR A 27 -6.57 1.10 6.80
N PRO A 28 -6.26 2.39 6.74
CA PRO A 28 -6.83 3.39 7.63
C PRO A 28 -8.34 3.54 7.39
N LEU A 29 -9.06 4.03 8.42
CA LEU A 29 -10.48 4.30 8.28
C LEU A 29 -10.74 5.35 7.20
N ILE A 30 -11.80 5.12 6.42
CA ILE A 30 -12.34 6.11 5.49
C ILE A 30 -13.34 6.97 6.27
N GLU A 31 -12.99 8.21 6.52
CA GLU A 31 -13.79 9.12 7.34
C GLU A 31 -13.67 10.58 6.87
N ASN A 32 -14.59 11.41 7.30
CA ASN A 32 -14.53 12.86 7.05
C ASN A 32 -13.27 13.45 7.71
N GLY A 33 -12.54 14.28 6.97
CA GLY A 33 -11.35 14.95 7.49
C GLY A 33 -10.07 14.12 7.48
N MET A 34 -10.12 12.87 7.00
CA MET A 34 -8.91 12.05 6.85
C MET A 34 -7.85 12.73 5.98
N PRO A 35 -6.55 12.43 6.20
CA PRO A 35 -5.45 12.92 5.38
C PRO A 35 -5.62 12.58 3.90
N ARG A 36 -5.15 13.49 3.05
CA ARG A 36 -5.17 13.35 1.60
C ARG A 36 -4.05 14.18 0.97
N TRP A 37 -3.69 13.88 -0.26
CA TRP A 37 -2.84 14.78 -1.02
C TRP A 37 -3.49 16.17 -1.16
N PRO A 38 -2.76 17.28 -0.99
CA PRO A 38 -3.35 18.63 -0.87
C PRO A 38 -4.25 19.07 -2.02
N SER A 39 -3.97 18.63 -3.24
CA SER A 39 -4.78 18.97 -4.42
C SER A 39 -5.99 18.07 -4.64
N HIS A 40 -6.11 16.96 -3.89
CA HIS A 40 -7.24 16.04 -4.03
C HIS A 40 -8.49 16.56 -3.30
N PRO A 41 -9.70 16.20 -3.77
CA PRO A 41 -10.92 16.56 -3.07
C PRO A 41 -10.99 15.91 -1.69
N PRO A 42 -11.72 16.51 -0.73
CA PRO A 42 -11.93 15.87 0.56
C PRO A 42 -12.76 14.60 0.43
N VAL A 43 -12.49 13.64 1.29
CA VAL A 43 -13.39 12.51 1.47
C VAL A 43 -14.62 12.98 2.21
N VAL A 44 -15.82 12.65 1.68
CA VAL A 44 -17.09 12.94 2.30
C VAL A 44 -17.86 11.63 2.48
N VAL A 45 -18.17 11.31 3.73
CA VAL A 45 -19.05 10.20 4.10
C VAL A 45 -20.30 10.82 4.71
N HIS A 46 -21.45 10.65 4.06
CA HIS A 46 -22.69 11.30 4.45
C HIS A 46 -23.86 10.32 4.47
N PRO A 47 -24.61 10.21 5.59
CA PRO A 47 -25.87 9.45 5.61
C PRO A 47 -26.88 10.06 4.64
N THR A 48 -27.40 9.22 3.73
CA THR A 48 -28.41 9.63 2.74
C THR A 48 -29.73 8.94 2.93
N VAL A 49 -29.75 7.81 3.64
CA VAL A 49 -30.94 7.02 3.99
C VAL A 49 -30.81 6.64 5.46
N THR A 50 -31.89 6.75 6.24
CA THR A 50 -31.87 6.49 7.68
C THR A 50 -32.95 5.49 8.10
N HIS A 51 -32.68 4.72 9.16
CA HIS A 51 -33.63 3.76 9.71
C HIS A 51 -34.97 4.40 10.07
N GLU A 52 -34.94 5.65 10.56
CA GLU A 52 -36.11 6.38 11.00
C GLU A 52 -37.10 6.66 9.86
N HIS A 53 -36.59 7.01 8.67
CA HIS A 53 -37.42 7.41 7.54
C HIS A 53 -37.64 6.28 6.51
N ASP A 54 -36.62 5.41 6.35
CA ASP A 54 -36.54 4.51 5.20
C ASP A 54 -36.48 3.03 5.61
N GLY A 55 -36.35 2.73 6.90
CA GLY A 55 -36.22 1.37 7.43
C GLY A 55 -34.85 0.70 7.18
N CYS A 56 -33.91 1.40 6.58
CA CYS A 56 -32.51 0.99 6.39
C CYS A 56 -31.55 2.16 6.55
N PHE A 57 -30.24 1.88 6.56
CA PHE A 57 -29.22 2.91 6.67
C PHE A 57 -28.27 2.84 5.46
N ILE A 58 -28.09 3.97 4.76
CA ILE A 58 -27.17 4.07 3.61
C ILE A 58 -26.35 5.36 3.76
N GLN A 59 -25.06 5.26 3.48
CA GLN A 59 -24.16 6.40 3.33
C GLN A 59 -23.75 6.56 1.87
N THR A 60 -23.67 7.79 1.40
CA THR A 60 -23.00 8.12 0.15
C THR A 60 -21.55 8.49 0.47
N ILE A 61 -20.63 7.96 -0.31
CA ILE A 61 -19.19 8.22 -0.19
C ILE A 61 -18.74 8.95 -1.46
N PHE A 62 -18.14 10.12 -1.27
CA PHE A 62 -17.44 10.86 -2.32
C PHE A 62 -15.96 10.89 -1.96
N MET A 63 -15.11 10.37 -2.83
CA MET A 63 -13.67 10.32 -2.63
C MET A 63 -12.94 10.22 -3.97
N SER A 64 -11.68 10.63 -3.98
CA SER A 64 -10.78 10.37 -5.10
C SER A 64 -10.39 8.89 -5.12
N GLU A 65 -10.05 8.36 -6.30
CA GLU A 65 -9.43 7.03 -6.43
C GLU A 65 -8.09 6.93 -5.68
N HIS A 66 -7.45 8.06 -5.36
CA HIS A 66 -6.24 8.21 -4.56
C HIS A 66 -6.57 8.71 -3.14
N SER A 67 -7.40 7.97 -2.41
CA SER A 67 -7.80 8.32 -1.03
C SER A 67 -7.60 7.16 -0.06
N GLY A 68 -6.98 7.44 1.10
CA GLY A 68 -6.67 6.41 2.09
C GLY A 68 -5.67 5.40 1.57
N ALA A 69 -5.77 4.13 2.01
CA ALA A 69 -4.98 3.08 1.38
C ALA A 69 -5.48 2.86 -0.04
N HIS A 70 -4.60 3.08 -1.01
CA HIS A 70 -4.93 2.97 -2.42
C HIS A 70 -3.73 2.46 -3.21
N VAL A 71 -3.98 2.10 -4.46
CA VAL A 71 -2.96 1.69 -5.42
C VAL A 71 -2.99 2.61 -6.62
N ASP A 72 -1.81 3.01 -7.11
CA ASP A 72 -1.60 3.78 -8.32
C ASP A 72 -1.28 2.84 -9.49
N ALA A 73 -1.95 3.08 -10.61
CA ALA A 73 -1.66 2.45 -11.89
C ALA A 73 -0.76 3.35 -12.78
N PRO A 74 -0.14 2.82 -13.84
CA PRO A 74 0.69 3.59 -14.77
C PRO A 74 0.03 4.86 -15.30
N ALA A 75 -1.28 4.83 -15.56
CA ALA A 75 -2.05 5.98 -16.04
C ALA A 75 -2.03 7.18 -15.09
N HIS A 76 -1.69 6.98 -13.79
CA HIS A 76 -1.58 8.06 -12.82
C HIS A 76 -0.52 9.10 -13.23
N SER A 77 0.62 8.64 -13.70
CA SER A 77 1.76 9.52 -14.05
C SER A 77 2.06 9.57 -15.55
N HIS A 78 1.50 8.67 -16.34
CA HIS A 78 1.84 8.52 -17.75
C HIS A 78 0.58 8.52 -18.63
N PRO A 79 0.31 9.61 -19.38
CA PRO A 79 -0.85 9.69 -20.27
C PRO A 79 -0.88 8.53 -21.28
N GLY A 80 -2.03 7.85 -21.36
CA GLY A 80 -2.24 6.72 -22.29
C GLY A 80 -1.61 5.40 -21.84
N ALA A 81 -1.05 5.32 -20.64
CA ALA A 81 -0.58 4.08 -20.06
C ALA A 81 -1.73 3.23 -19.48
N GLU A 82 -1.39 2.04 -18.96
CA GLU A 82 -2.35 1.08 -18.42
C GLU A 82 -3.13 1.64 -17.23
N THR A 83 -4.43 1.42 -17.24
CA THR A 83 -5.39 1.83 -16.22
C THR A 83 -5.66 0.68 -15.25
N ILE A 84 -6.20 1.00 -14.07
CA ILE A 84 -6.25 0.03 -12.95
C ILE A 84 -7.09 -1.22 -13.26
N GLU A 85 -8.15 -1.10 -14.06
CA GLU A 85 -9.02 -2.23 -14.43
C GLU A 85 -8.36 -3.24 -15.37
N THR A 86 -7.20 -2.91 -15.95
CA THR A 86 -6.45 -3.83 -16.82
C THR A 86 -5.62 -4.83 -16.04
N PHE A 87 -5.36 -4.58 -14.77
CA PHE A 87 -4.62 -5.49 -13.89
C PHE A 87 -5.56 -6.58 -13.34
N GLY A 88 -5.14 -7.84 -13.47
CA GLY A 88 -5.91 -8.98 -12.97
C GLY A 88 -6.06 -8.97 -11.45
N PRO A 89 -7.11 -9.62 -10.90
CA PRO A 89 -7.39 -9.62 -9.47
C PRO A 89 -6.29 -10.30 -8.63
N ASP A 90 -5.46 -11.15 -9.23
CA ASP A 90 -4.32 -11.81 -8.57
C ASP A 90 -3.01 -11.00 -8.63
N PHE A 91 -3.03 -9.82 -9.27
CA PHE A 91 -1.82 -9.02 -9.49
C PHE A 91 -1.12 -8.64 -8.18
N LEU A 92 -1.90 -8.29 -7.14
CA LEU A 92 -1.42 -7.93 -5.81
C LEU A 92 -1.77 -8.96 -4.72
N ILE A 93 -1.81 -10.25 -5.08
CA ILE A 93 -1.77 -11.37 -4.13
C ILE A 93 -0.37 -11.96 -4.23
N ARG A 94 0.58 -11.46 -3.41
CA ARG A 94 2.02 -11.72 -3.59
C ARG A 94 2.75 -11.87 -2.25
N PRO A 95 3.88 -12.58 -2.21
CA PRO A 95 4.84 -12.42 -1.14
C PRO A 95 5.22 -10.95 -1.02
N ALA A 96 5.37 -10.46 0.21
CA ALA A 96 5.85 -9.12 0.49
C ALA A 96 7.06 -9.15 1.40
N LYS A 97 8.01 -8.25 1.13
CA LYS A 97 9.16 -7.96 1.99
C LYS A 97 8.86 -6.64 2.71
N VAL A 98 8.98 -6.63 4.02
CA VAL A 98 8.65 -5.50 4.88
C VAL A 98 9.94 -4.91 5.46
N LEU A 99 10.21 -3.67 5.11
CA LEU A 99 11.39 -2.95 5.57
C LEU A 99 11.00 -2.10 6.78
N HIS A 100 11.43 -2.52 7.96
CA HIS A 100 11.15 -1.88 9.25
C HIS A 100 12.16 -0.78 9.54
N TRP A 101 11.79 0.44 9.23
CA TRP A 101 12.64 1.62 9.43
C TRP A 101 12.04 2.64 10.40
N GLU A 102 10.96 2.27 11.12
CA GLU A 102 10.26 3.14 12.07
C GLU A 102 11.11 3.56 13.27
N GLU A 103 12.17 2.79 13.60
CA GLU A 103 13.11 3.15 14.66
C GLU A 103 14.14 4.19 14.22
N LYS A 104 14.34 4.37 12.92
CA LYS A 104 15.18 5.44 12.38
C LYS A 104 14.46 6.77 12.51
N GLU A 105 15.12 7.79 13.03
CA GLU A 105 14.54 9.14 13.14
C GLU A 105 14.46 9.83 11.77
N TRP A 106 13.48 9.44 10.96
CA TRP A 106 13.22 10.05 9.67
C TRP A 106 12.71 11.49 9.81
N GLN A 107 13.25 12.38 8.97
CA GLN A 107 12.79 13.75 8.83
C GLN A 107 12.07 13.93 7.48
N ALA A 108 11.26 15.01 7.40
CA ALA A 108 10.70 15.41 6.12
C ALA A 108 11.82 15.68 5.11
N GLY A 109 11.69 15.12 3.91
CA GLY A 109 12.68 15.27 2.84
C GLY A 109 13.85 14.27 2.87
N ASP A 110 13.98 13.45 3.91
CA ASP A 110 14.98 12.39 3.93
C ASP A 110 14.72 11.38 2.80
N LEU A 111 15.78 10.82 2.27
CA LEU A 111 15.74 9.83 1.21
C LEU A 111 16.35 8.51 1.68
N ALA A 112 15.57 7.44 1.59
CA ALA A 112 16.10 6.09 1.66
C ALA A 112 16.90 5.79 0.39
N THR A 113 18.03 5.11 0.55
CA THR A 113 19.01 4.84 -0.50
C THR A 113 19.09 3.34 -0.81
N ALA A 114 19.71 2.98 -1.92
CA ALA A 114 20.02 1.59 -2.24
C ALA A 114 20.86 0.90 -1.14
N ALA A 115 21.68 1.66 -0.41
CA ALA A 115 22.46 1.13 0.72
C ALA A 115 21.56 0.74 1.90
N ASP A 116 20.48 1.48 2.19
CA ASP A 116 19.51 1.11 3.23
C ASP A 116 18.83 -0.23 2.90
N PHE A 117 18.51 -0.48 1.62
CA PHE A 117 17.97 -1.76 1.15
C PHE A 117 18.96 -2.90 1.29
N ALA A 118 20.22 -2.69 0.89
CA ALA A 118 21.28 -3.68 1.03
C ALA A 118 21.56 -4.02 2.51
N GLU A 119 21.49 -3.02 3.38
CA GLU A 119 21.63 -3.22 4.82
C GLU A 119 20.47 -4.04 5.40
N TRP A 120 19.24 -3.79 4.98
CA TRP A 120 18.08 -4.60 5.36
C TRP A 120 18.26 -6.06 4.92
N GLU A 121 18.63 -6.31 3.67
CA GLU A 121 18.91 -7.67 3.17
C GLU A 121 20.01 -8.37 4.00
N ARG A 122 21.07 -7.63 4.34
CA ARG A 122 22.19 -8.17 5.12
C ARG A 122 21.82 -8.52 6.56
N THR A 123 20.99 -7.69 7.20
CA THR A 123 20.65 -7.83 8.63
C THR A 123 19.54 -8.85 8.86
N THR A 124 18.57 -8.93 7.96
CA THR A 124 17.43 -9.86 8.08
C THR A 124 17.73 -11.23 7.47
N GLY A 125 18.67 -11.30 6.51
CA GLY A 125 18.92 -12.49 5.71
C GLY A 125 17.88 -12.72 4.61
N HIS A 126 16.85 -11.88 4.52
CA HIS A 126 15.90 -11.89 3.42
C HIS A 126 16.48 -11.26 2.16
N ARG A 127 15.84 -11.51 1.03
CA ARG A 127 16.19 -10.89 -0.26
C ARG A 127 14.93 -10.48 -0.99
N ILE A 128 14.97 -9.32 -1.62
CA ILE A 128 13.90 -8.86 -2.51
C ILE A 128 14.05 -9.61 -3.83
N GLU A 129 12.99 -10.33 -4.23
CA GLU A 129 12.96 -11.17 -5.42
C GLU A 129 11.95 -10.67 -6.45
N ALA A 130 12.08 -11.19 -7.68
CA ALA A 130 11.17 -10.84 -8.76
C ALA A 130 9.73 -11.28 -8.42
N GLY A 131 8.80 -10.35 -8.58
CA GLY A 131 7.38 -10.58 -8.27
C GLY A 131 6.97 -10.26 -6.85
N ASP A 132 7.90 -9.91 -5.96
CA ASP A 132 7.58 -9.47 -4.60
C ASP A 132 6.88 -8.10 -4.59
N VAL A 133 6.12 -7.86 -3.53
CA VAL A 133 5.71 -6.52 -3.09
C VAL A 133 6.70 -6.05 -2.04
N VAL A 134 7.19 -4.82 -2.16
CA VAL A 134 8.10 -4.23 -1.17
C VAL A 134 7.33 -3.21 -0.35
N LEU A 135 7.25 -3.40 0.97
CA LEU A 135 6.56 -2.52 1.90
C LEU A 135 7.57 -1.79 2.79
N VAL A 136 7.54 -0.48 2.77
CA VAL A 136 8.46 0.35 3.57
C VAL A 136 7.70 1.04 4.69
N ASN A 137 8.09 0.74 5.93
CA ASN A 137 7.55 1.32 7.14
C ASN A 137 8.50 2.41 7.68
N TYR A 138 8.14 3.67 7.50
CA TYR A 138 8.85 4.80 8.11
C TYR A 138 8.33 5.15 9.52
N GLY A 139 7.23 4.54 9.95
CA GLY A 139 6.48 4.95 11.14
C GLY A 139 5.75 6.28 10.96
N TRP A 140 5.62 6.75 9.71
CA TRP A 140 5.11 8.08 9.37
C TRP A 140 3.62 8.22 9.62
N LEU A 141 2.84 7.28 9.13
CA LEU A 141 1.39 7.26 9.34
C LEU A 141 1.06 7.13 10.83
N ALA A 142 1.72 6.25 11.56
CA ALA A 142 1.49 6.05 12.99
C ALA A 142 1.72 7.34 13.80
N LYS A 143 2.71 8.15 13.41
CA LYS A 143 3.06 9.41 14.09
C LYS A 143 2.14 10.57 13.72
N TYR A 144 1.75 10.68 12.45
CA TYR A 144 1.24 11.95 11.92
C TYR A 144 -0.15 11.89 11.28
N TRP A 145 -0.75 10.69 11.13
CA TRP A 145 -2.12 10.56 10.63
C TRP A 145 -3.11 11.19 11.62
N ARG A 146 -3.83 12.23 11.19
CA ARG A 146 -4.83 12.94 11.99
C ARG A 146 -6.03 13.31 11.13
N SER A 147 -7.23 13.03 11.63
CA SER A 147 -8.51 13.40 10.98
C SER A 147 -9.13 14.68 11.55
N ASP A 148 -8.46 15.36 12.48
CA ASP A 148 -8.92 16.52 13.24
C ASP A 148 -8.50 17.88 12.65
N GLY A 149 -8.04 17.91 11.40
CA GLY A 149 -7.52 19.11 10.73
C GLY A 149 -5.99 19.20 10.69
N GLY A 150 -5.27 18.39 11.45
CA GLY A 150 -3.81 18.30 11.44
C GLY A 150 -3.25 17.50 10.25
N TRP A 151 -4.10 17.04 9.34
CA TRP A 151 -3.75 16.18 8.22
C TRP A 151 -2.73 16.77 7.25
N LYS A 152 -2.68 18.10 7.11
CA LYS A 152 -1.79 18.77 6.16
C LYS A 152 -0.33 18.48 6.43
N TRP A 153 0.07 18.47 7.70
CA TRP A 153 1.47 18.21 8.03
C TRP A 153 1.93 16.84 7.53
N TYR A 154 1.12 15.80 7.73
CA TYR A 154 1.39 14.45 7.20
C TYR A 154 1.49 14.45 5.67
N ALA A 155 0.61 15.19 5.00
CA ALA A 155 0.55 15.23 3.54
C ALA A 155 1.61 16.10 2.88
N GLU A 156 2.11 17.13 3.58
CA GLU A 156 3.05 18.12 3.06
C GLU A 156 4.50 17.87 3.51
N ASN A 157 4.72 16.86 4.38
CA ASN A 157 6.03 16.54 4.94
C ASN A 157 6.18 15.03 5.06
N MET A 158 7.17 14.44 4.38
CA MET A 158 7.42 13.01 4.43
C MET A 158 8.81 12.63 3.92
N PRO A 159 9.39 11.52 4.40
CA PRO A 159 10.54 10.89 3.78
C PRO A 159 10.14 10.18 2.49
N GLY A 160 11.10 9.87 1.65
CA GLY A 160 10.90 9.13 0.41
C GLY A 160 12.07 8.24 0.06
N MET A 161 12.25 7.97 -1.23
CA MET A 161 13.29 7.12 -1.77
C MET A 161 14.01 7.86 -2.89
N ASP A 162 15.32 7.64 -3.02
CA ASP A 162 16.10 8.26 -4.08
C ASP A 162 15.92 7.57 -5.44
N GLU A 163 16.56 8.13 -6.47
CA GLU A 163 16.49 7.62 -7.84
C GLU A 163 17.10 6.22 -7.97
N GLU A 164 18.19 5.94 -7.25
CA GLU A 164 18.89 4.65 -7.28
C GLU A 164 18.01 3.52 -6.74
N VAL A 165 17.15 3.81 -5.77
CA VAL A 165 16.17 2.84 -5.26
C VAL A 165 15.16 2.48 -6.34
N ALA A 166 14.67 3.45 -7.12
CA ALA A 166 13.77 3.13 -8.23
C ALA A 166 14.44 2.20 -9.26
N ASP A 167 15.71 2.44 -9.58
CA ASP A 167 16.49 1.60 -10.50
C ASP A 167 16.73 0.20 -9.91
N LEU A 168 17.08 0.11 -8.62
CA LEU A 168 17.24 -1.16 -7.90
C LEU A 168 15.96 -2.00 -7.95
N LEU A 169 14.82 -1.41 -7.65
CA LEU A 169 13.53 -2.12 -7.61
C LEU A 169 13.10 -2.60 -9.00
N LEU A 170 13.39 -1.82 -10.05
CA LEU A 170 13.18 -2.25 -11.44
C LEU A 170 14.09 -3.43 -11.80
N GLU A 171 15.37 -3.36 -11.46
CA GLU A 171 16.33 -4.46 -11.69
C GLU A 171 15.91 -5.75 -10.99
N ARG A 172 15.38 -5.63 -9.75
CA ARG A 172 14.88 -6.78 -8.98
C ARG A 172 13.56 -7.32 -9.53
N GLY A 173 12.85 -6.58 -10.38
CA GLY A 173 11.60 -7.01 -11.01
C GLY A 173 10.44 -7.12 -10.02
N VAL A 174 10.37 -6.23 -9.03
CA VAL A 174 9.29 -6.20 -8.05
C VAL A 174 7.93 -5.95 -8.71
N ARG A 175 6.87 -6.41 -8.08
CA ARG A 175 5.49 -6.25 -8.58
C ARG A 175 4.88 -4.93 -8.17
N ALA A 176 5.12 -4.51 -6.94
CA ALA A 176 4.64 -3.24 -6.40
C ALA A 176 5.52 -2.77 -5.26
N VAL A 177 5.41 -1.49 -4.94
CA VAL A 177 6.06 -0.87 -3.78
C VAL A 177 5.00 -0.14 -2.97
N GLY A 178 5.02 -0.27 -1.65
CA GLY A 178 4.09 0.41 -0.76
C GLY A 178 4.77 1.10 0.41
N SER A 179 4.13 2.13 0.95
CA SER A 179 4.62 2.80 2.16
C SER A 179 3.48 3.34 3.04
N ASP A 180 3.84 3.76 4.22
CA ASP A 180 2.98 4.45 5.18
C ASP A 180 2.96 5.98 4.99
N THR A 181 3.40 6.46 3.82
CA THR A 181 3.32 7.88 3.42
C THR A 181 2.17 8.13 2.46
N VAL A 182 1.78 9.40 2.27
CA VAL A 182 0.68 9.79 1.38
C VAL A 182 1.07 9.82 -0.10
N ALA A 183 2.36 9.71 -0.40
CA ALA A 183 2.88 9.57 -1.77
C ALA A 183 4.12 8.66 -1.71
N CYS A 184 3.95 7.41 -2.11
CA CYS A 184 4.98 6.38 -2.02
C CYS A 184 6.26 6.79 -2.77
N GLY A 185 7.38 6.82 -2.05
CA GLY A 185 8.69 7.20 -2.58
C GLY A 185 8.93 8.69 -2.78
N SER A 186 7.92 9.54 -2.60
CA SER A 186 8.10 11.00 -2.63
C SER A 186 8.69 11.51 -1.32
N ALA A 187 9.83 12.19 -1.38
CA ALA A 187 10.34 12.98 -0.26
C ALA A 187 9.83 14.42 -0.41
N VAL A 188 9.16 14.94 0.62
CA VAL A 188 8.48 16.23 0.57
C VAL A 188 8.78 17.05 1.82
N VAL A 189 9.00 18.36 1.64
CA VAL A 189 9.17 19.36 2.71
C VAL A 189 8.26 20.54 2.40
N ASP A 190 7.36 20.87 3.30
CA ASP A 190 6.39 21.97 3.17
C ASP A 190 5.68 21.97 1.80
N GLY A 191 5.21 20.78 1.40
CA GLY A 191 4.47 20.56 0.16
C GLY A 191 5.33 20.61 -1.12
N ARG A 192 6.66 20.65 -1.01
CA ARG A 192 7.59 20.66 -2.15
C ARG A 192 8.38 19.35 -2.21
N SER A 193 8.33 18.70 -3.37
CA SER A 193 9.16 17.52 -3.60
C SER A 193 10.65 17.88 -3.59
N VAL A 194 11.45 17.00 -3.00
CA VAL A 194 12.92 17.06 -3.04
C VAL A 194 13.43 16.65 -4.43
N ALA A 195 12.73 15.74 -5.12
CA ALA A 195 13.09 15.36 -6.48
C ALA A 195 12.91 16.54 -7.44
N PRO A 196 13.88 16.78 -8.36
CA PRO A 196 13.81 17.90 -9.27
C PRO A 196 12.66 17.75 -10.29
N PRO A 197 12.08 18.87 -10.77
CA PRO A 197 11.18 18.84 -11.91
C PRO A 197 11.88 18.29 -13.18
N PRO A 198 11.15 17.65 -14.10
CA PRO A 198 9.70 17.41 -14.09
C PRO A 198 9.28 16.14 -13.31
N GLN A 199 10.20 15.36 -12.78
CA GLN A 199 9.93 14.05 -12.19
C GLN A 199 9.05 14.16 -10.93
N GLY A 200 9.34 15.09 -10.03
CA GLY A 200 8.63 15.25 -8.75
C GLY A 200 8.71 14.07 -7.81
N CYS A 201 8.70 12.85 -8.34
CA CYS A 201 8.94 11.58 -7.64
C CYS A 201 9.55 10.57 -8.61
N TRP A 202 10.71 10.04 -8.28
CA TRP A 202 11.40 9.06 -9.14
C TRP A 202 10.63 7.75 -9.25
N LEU A 203 10.01 7.28 -8.15
CA LEU A 203 9.23 6.04 -8.17
C LEU A 203 8.03 6.18 -9.09
N HIS A 204 7.24 7.25 -9.00
CA HIS A 204 6.12 7.49 -9.91
C HIS A 204 6.57 7.58 -11.37
N ALA A 205 7.69 8.25 -11.62
CA ALA A 205 8.19 8.43 -12.97
C ALA A 205 8.73 7.14 -13.61
N LYS A 206 9.43 6.29 -12.84
CA LYS A 206 10.12 5.11 -13.35
C LYS A 206 9.30 3.83 -13.15
N LEU A 207 8.80 3.57 -11.94
CA LEU A 207 8.14 2.31 -11.60
C LEU A 207 6.77 2.19 -12.28
N LEU A 208 5.93 3.21 -12.20
CA LEU A 208 4.62 3.18 -12.87
C LEU A 208 4.77 3.01 -14.39
N ARG A 209 5.76 3.66 -15.00
CA ARG A 209 6.05 3.47 -16.44
C ARG A 209 6.36 2.02 -16.79
N ALA A 210 6.97 1.29 -15.89
CA ALA A 210 7.34 -0.13 -16.07
C ALA A 210 6.22 -1.10 -15.65
N GLY A 211 5.06 -0.62 -15.22
CA GLY A 211 3.95 -1.45 -14.76
C GLY A 211 4.11 -1.96 -13.32
N VAL A 212 5.06 -1.40 -12.55
CA VAL A 212 5.19 -1.64 -11.11
C VAL A 212 4.25 -0.68 -10.38
N LEU A 213 3.28 -1.22 -9.65
CA LEU A 213 2.25 -0.42 -8.97
C LEU A 213 2.79 0.20 -7.69
N LEU A 214 2.21 1.33 -7.26
CA LEU A 214 2.53 1.95 -5.98
C LEU A 214 1.34 1.86 -5.04
N LEU A 215 1.61 1.63 -3.75
CA LEU A 215 0.60 1.61 -2.69
C LEU A 215 0.94 2.67 -1.65
N GLU A 216 -0.08 3.38 -1.20
CA GLU A 216 0.08 4.55 -0.34
C GLU A 216 -0.80 4.47 0.90
N CYS A 217 -0.42 5.21 1.94
CA CYS A 217 -1.16 5.30 3.20
C CYS A 217 -1.40 3.94 3.89
N LEU A 218 -0.45 3.01 3.83
CA LEU A 218 -0.56 1.74 4.52
C LEU A 218 -0.32 1.93 6.02
N ARG A 219 -1.16 1.32 6.87
CA ARG A 219 -1.03 1.36 8.34
C ARG A 219 -0.59 0.00 8.89
N ASN A 220 -0.24 -0.01 10.18
CA ASN A 220 0.08 -1.25 10.93
C ASN A 220 1.23 -2.07 10.31
N LEU A 221 2.10 -1.47 9.52
CA LEU A 221 3.25 -2.16 8.93
C LEU A 221 4.20 -2.66 10.02
N GLU A 222 4.29 -1.97 11.16
CA GLU A 222 5.08 -2.36 12.34
C GLU A 222 4.64 -3.68 12.99
N ARG A 223 3.45 -4.19 12.60
CA ARG A 223 2.92 -5.45 13.11
C ARG A 223 3.27 -6.67 12.25
N LEU A 224 3.91 -6.44 11.13
CA LEU A 224 4.27 -7.49 10.18
C LEU A 224 5.67 -8.03 10.48
N PRO A 225 5.95 -9.31 10.20
CA PRO A 225 7.32 -9.80 10.09
C PRO A 225 7.98 -9.28 8.80
N ASP A 226 9.27 -9.53 8.64
CA ASP A 226 10.02 -9.14 7.44
C ASP A 226 9.49 -9.74 6.14
N GLU A 227 8.67 -10.80 6.25
CA GLU A 227 8.02 -11.46 5.10
C GLU A 227 6.59 -11.88 5.44
N CYS A 228 5.65 -11.62 4.53
CA CYS A 228 4.25 -12.01 4.67
C CYS A 228 3.58 -12.23 3.31
N LEU A 229 2.34 -12.73 3.29
CA LEU A 229 1.50 -12.69 2.10
C LEU A 229 0.71 -11.39 2.09
N PHE A 230 0.97 -10.54 1.09
CA PHE A 230 0.24 -9.30 0.88
C PHE A 230 -0.94 -9.50 -0.06
N VAL A 231 -2.07 -8.88 0.26
CA VAL A 231 -3.28 -8.90 -0.56
C VAL A 231 -3.87 -7.50 -0.63
N ALA A 232 -4.02 -6.96 -1.84
CA ALA A 232 -4.75 -5.74 -2.11
C ALA A 232 -5.53 -5.87 -3.42
N LEU A 233 -6.84 -5.73 -3.35
CA LEU A 233 -7.71 -5.89 -4.51
C LEU A 233 -8.31 -4.54 -4.89
N PRO A 234 -7.83 -3.91 -5.98
CA PRO A 234 -8.40 -2.65 -6.47
C PRO A 234 -9.79 -2.87 -7.05
N LEU A 235 -10.61 -1.83 -6.99
CA LEU A 235 -11.86 -1.79 -7.72
C LEU A 235 -11.57 -1.62 -9.22
N PRO A 236 -12.30 -2.30 -10.12
CA PRO A 236 -12.09 -2.18 -11.55
C PRO A 236 -12.74 -0.89 -12.10
N ILE A 237 -12.19 0.25 -11.73
CA ILE A 237 -12.67 1.58 -12.14
C ILE A 237 -12.27 1.80 -13.59
N ARG A 238 -13.26 1.95 -14.49
CA ARG A 238 -13.01 2.17 -15.93
C ARG A 238 -12.19 3.44 -16.16
N GLY A 239 -11.04 3.30 -16.78
CA GLY A 239 -10.11 4.39 -17.05
C GLY A 239 -9.47 4.97 -15.79
N GLY A 240 -9.52 4.23 -14.67
CA GLY A 240 -8.98 4.67 -13.38
C GLY A 240 -7.46 4.74 -13.39
N SER A 241 -6.92 5.82 -12.86
CA SER A 241 -5.47 5.99 -12.64
C SER A 241 -5.00 5.29 -11.36
N GLY A 242 -5.93 4.82 -10.55
CA GLY A 242 -5.73 4.11 -9.31
C GLY A 242 -7.04 3.60 -8.71
N SER A 243 -6.99 3.08 -7.50
CA SER A 243 -8.17 2.64 -6.77
C SER A 243 -7.92 2.57 -5.27
N PRO A 244 -8.88 2.98 -4.43
CA PRO A 244 -8.87 2.59 -3.02
C PRO A 244 -8.85 1.06 -2.89
N VAL A 245 -8.16 0.56 -1.87
CA VAL A 245 -8.08 -0.87 -1.57
C VAL A 245 -8.32 -1.15 -0.10
N ARG A 246 -8.82 -2.35 0.22
CA ARG A 246 -8.63 -2.95 1.54
C ARG A 246 -7.35 -3.76 1.51
N ALA A 247 -6.21 -3.13 1.80
CA ALA A 247 -4.94 -3.82 1.90
C ALA A 247 -4.88 -4.63 3.20
N VAL A 248 -4.48 -5.89 3.10
CA VAL A 248 -4.28 -6.78 4.24
C VAL A 248 -3.02 -7.60 4.05
N ALA A 249 -2.42 -8.05 5.15
CA ALA A 249 -1.35 -9.02 5.14
C ALA A 249 -1.77 -10.27 5.93
N PHE A 250 -1.41 -11.43 5.41
CA PHE A 250 -1.52 -12.69 6.12
C PHE A 250 -0.13 -13.11 6.61
N VAL A 251 -0.02 -13.30 7.91
CA VAL A 251 1.19 -13.79 8.59
C VAL A 251 0.96 -15.26 8.94
N PRO A 252 1.66 -16.20 8.27
CA PRO A 252 1.51 -17.60 8.61
C PRO A 252 1.88 -17.86 10.08
N GLY A 253 1.06 -18.63 10.78
CA GLY A 253 1.42 -19.10 12.12
C GLY A 253 2.62 -20.05 12.06
N GLU A 254 3.47 -20.04 13.10
CA GLU A 254 4.57 -20.99 13.20
C GLU A 254 4.01 -22.41 13.14
N ASP A 255 4.53 -23.23 12.24
CA ASP A 255 4.22 -24.65 12.25
C ASP A 255 4.74 -25.26 13.57
N SER A 256 3.85 -25.72 14.42
CA SER A 256 4.18 -26.46 15.65
C SER A 256 4.91 -27.79 15.40
N ALA A 257 5.27 -28.06 14.13
CA ALA A 257 5.95 -29.29 13.70
C ALA A 257 7.46 -29.32 13.94
N GLY A 258 8.07 -28.24 14.47
CA GLY A 258 9.52 -28.11 14.71
C GLY A 258 10.00 -28.28 16.16
N ARG A 259 9.13 -28.63 17.10
CA ARG A 259 9.53 -28.94 18.48
C ARG A 259 9.36 -30.44 18.75
N SER A 260 10.29 -31.22 18.27
CA SER A 260 10.49 -32.60 18.72
C SER A 260 11.94 -32.77 19.20
#